data_85731b5c5da487ec413e1e5ce770f2b8
#
_entry.id   85731b5c5da487ec413e1e5ce770f2b8
#
_cell.length_a   1.000
_cell.length_b   1.000
_cell.length_c   1.000
_cell.angle_alpha   90.00
_cell.angle_beta   90.00
_cell.angle_gamma   90.00
#
_symmetry.space_group_name_H-M   'P 1'
#
loop_
_entity.id
_entity.type
_entity.pdbx_description
1 polymer ?
#
loop_
_entity_poly.entity_id
_entity_poly.type
_entity_poly.pdbx_seq_one_letter_code
_entity_poly.pdbx_strand_id
1 'polypeptide(L)'
;MLILLASLSLLRMSALAQMNIREYIFFRDTVKVDKYKPNTNGFSFVKFKMNPGDHSILNMEELKKLTQQTVVGVDLVYSDYPHDADFTELNRLRILELLQFLPQAFNSQVVKWQLVKQTGVKNANAMSNFFHGFVIYYRPMPSYAEENMQIMDVIDGRAKPEDSTLLKVFTRNSSWKEMLVVCDVTGSMSPYTSQLLLWIKANQKLKTFKQVVFFNDDEEKSNDQTKNLDTSGIWTIETTNSDKVIKTAFKAMSNGEHMENDLEAICYAIKKYPENKENVVLIADNWENPCDMQLVEFLKKQKIPVKIIICGVTDRLNVLYLDLARATGGSIHTMEEDLTDLAKIGEGKTIKIGKLKFLLTSGKFIQV
;
A
#
# COMPACT_ATOMS: atom_id res chain seq x y z
N MET A 1 -22.63 -24.72 15.81
CA MET A 1 -21.24 -25.04 15.39
C MET A 1 -20.63 -23.96 14.51
N LEU A 2 -21.38 -23.27 13.66
CA LEU A 2 -20.87 -22.13 12.84
C LEU A 2 -20.45 -20.89 13.66
N ILE A 3 -21.16 -20.57 14.75
CA ILE A 3 -20.87 -19.39 15.59
C ILE A 3 -19.55 -19.55 16.36
N LEU A 4 -19.17 -20.79 16.70
CA LEU A 4 -17.89 -21.04 17.40
C LEU A 4 -16.67 -20.92 16.48
N LEU A 5 -16.80 -21.18 15.20
CA LEU A 5 -15.72 -21.07 14.21
C LEU A 5 -15.45 -19.60 13.84
N ALA A 6 -16.49 -18.77 13.74
CA ALA A 6 -16.33 -17.34 13.50
C ALA A 6 -15.66 -16.62 14.69
N SER A 7 -15.97 -17.02 15.93
CA SER A 7 -15.33 -16.47 17.13
C SER A 7 -13.86 -16.88 17.27
N LEU A 8 -13.46 -18.06 16.79
CA LEU A 8 -12.05 -18.49 16.79
C LEU A 8 -11.21 -17.81 15.71
N SER A 9 -11.79 -17.46 14.55
CA SER A 9 -11.08 -16.72 13.51
C SER A 9 -10.86 -15.25 13.90
N LEU A 10 -11.86 -14.60 14.50
CA LEU A 10 -11.73 -13.27 15.08
C LEU A 10 -10.72 -13.20 16.23
N LEU A 11 -10.66 -14.23 17.09
CA LEU A 11 -9.66 -14.34 18.15
C LEU A 11 -8.22 -14.56 17.60
N ARG A 12 -8.05 -15.27 16.49
CA ARG A 12 -6.74 -15.42 15.83
C ARG A 12 -6.28 -14.16 15.13
N MET A 13 -7.17 -13.44 14.45
CA MET A 13 -6.83 -12.14 13.87
C MET A 13 -6.49 -11.10 14.94
N SER A 14 -7.19 -11.08 16.06
CA SER A 14 -6.87 -10.18 17.18
C SER A 14 -5.52 -10.51 17.83
N ALA A 15 -5.12 -11.77 17.91
CA ALA A 15 -3.84 -12.18 18.48
C ALA A 15 -2.64 -11.84 17.56
N LEU A 16 -2.79 -11.98 16.24
CA LEU A 16 -1.78 -11.59 15.25
C LEU A 16 -1.65 -10.06 15.16
N ALA A 17 -2.77 -9.35 15.18
CA ALA A 17 -2.79 -7.90 15.24
C ALA A 17 -2.20 -7.37 16.57
N GLN A 18 -2.44 -8.04 17.70
CA GLN A 18 -1.82 -7.70 18.98
C GLN A 18 -0.29 -7.93 18.99
N MET A 19 0.22 -8.95 18.31
CA MET A 19 1.67 -9.13 18.14
C MET A 19 2.29 -8.00 17.29
N ASN A 20 1.68 -7.65 16.18
CA ASN A 20 2.14 -6.54 15.32
C ASN A 20 2.04 -5.18 16.02
N ILE A 21 1.00 -4.94 16.81
CA ILE A 21 0.84 -3.72 17.61
C ILE A 21 1.95 -3.62 18.65
N ARG A 22 2.30 -4.70 19.38
CA ARG A 22 3.38 -4.67 20.38
C ARG A 22 4.73 -4.35 19.77
N GLU A 23 5.12 -5.02 18.70
CA GLU A 23 6.45 -4.83 18.11
C GLU A 23 6.61 -3.49 17.38
N TYR A 24 5.53 -2.97 16.77
CA TYR A 24 5.63 -1.84 15.87
C TYR A 24 5.31 -0.48 16.50
N ILE A 25 4.32 -0.41 17.40
CA ILE A 25 3.82 0.87 17.95
C ILE A 25 4.49 1.21 19.28
N PHE A 26 4.67 0.23 20.18
CA PHE A 26 5.17 0.48 21.53
C PHE A 26 6.70 0.59 21.64
N PHE A 27 7.47 0.12 20.66
CA PHE A 27 8.93 0.27 20.65
C PHE A 27 9.43 1.52 19.94
N ARG A 28 8.54 2.39 19.47
CA ARG A 28 8.95 3.69 18.90
C ARG A 28 9.01 4.76 19.97
N ASP A 29 9.98 5.66 19.81
CA ASP A 29 10.09 6.84 20.66
C ASP A 29 8.81 7.68 20.59
N THR A 30 8.27 7.99 21.76
CA THR A 30 7.13 8.90 21.87
C THR A 30 7.59 10.32 21.57
N VAL A 31 6.97 10.95 20.58
CA VAL A 31 7.23 12.35 20.26
C VAL A 31 6.61 13.26 21.33
N LYS A 32 7.41 14.15 21.90
CA LYS A 32 6.96 15.12 22.91
C LYS A 32 6.73 16.47 22.23
N VAL A 33 5.58 17.07 22.47
CA VAL A 33 5.20 18.41 21.98
C VAL A 33 4.53 19.20 23.11
N ASP A 34 4.63 20.52 23.09
CA ASP A 34 3.91 21.35 24.04
C ASP A 34 2.39 21.19 23.86
N LYS A 35 1.90 21.41 22.64
CA LYS A 35 0.52 21.20 22.25
C LYS A 35 0.47 20.61 20.82
N TYR A 36 -0.31 19.58 20.63
CA TYR A 36 -0.42 18.87 19.36
C TYR A 36 -1.09 19.71 18.26
N LYS A 37 -0.52 19.65 17.07
CA LYS A 37 -1.12 20.13 15.82
C LYS A 37 -0.93 19.07 14.76
N PRO A 38 -1.98 18.70 13.99
CA PRO A 38 -1.83 17.76 12.88
C PRO A 38 -0.84 18.27 11.85
N ASN A 39 -0.07 17.35 11.29
CA ASN A 39 0.77 17.64 10.13
C ASN A 39 -0.08 17.54 8.85
N THR A 40 -0.21 18.62 8.11
CA THR A 40 -1.07 18.69 6.89
C THR A 40 -0.28 18.55 5.59
N ASN A 41 0.97 18.09 5.63
CA ASN A 41 1.83 17.99 4.45
C ASN A 41 1.31 16.94 3.46
N GLY A 42 0.38 17.34 2.59
CA GLY A 42 -0.07 16.56 1.45
C GLY A 42 -1.16 15.52 1.71
N PHE A 43 -1.57 15.28 2.97
CA PHE A 43 -2.63 14.33 3.31
C PHE A 43 -3.83 15.01 3.96
N SER A 44 -5.01 14.47 3.72
CA SER A 44 -6.21 14.77 4.50
C SER A 44 -6.17 14.06 5.84
N PHE A 45 -6.95 14.52 6.81
CA PHE A 45 -7.02 13.83 8.09
C PHE A 45 -8.40 13.88 8.73
N VAL A 46 -8.68 12.90 9.59
CA VAL A 46 -9.84 12.81 10.47
C VAL A 46 -9.37 12.73 11.92
N LYS A 47 -10.12 13.33 12.84
CA LYS A 47 -9.86 13.27 14.27
C LYS A 47 -10.90 12.40 14.96
N PHE A 48 -10.48 11.30 15.58
CA PHE A 48 -11.25 10.55 16.54
C PHE A 48 -10.98 11.07 17.94
N LYS A 49 -11.98 11.71 18.55
CA LYS A 49 -11.84 12.34 19.87
C LYS A 49 -12.12 11.33 20.97
N MET A 50 -11.37 11.44 22.06
CA MET A 50 -11.54 10.68 23.30
C MET A 50 -11.45 11.62 24.50
N ASN A 51 -12.02 11.20 25.63
CA ASN A 51 -11.76 11.90 26.88
C ASN A 51 -10.35 11.61 27.41
N PRO A 52 -9.77 12.51 28.22
CA PRO A 52 -8.47 12.30 28.86
C PRO A 52 -8.41 11.03 29.64
N GLY A 53 -8.33 10.18 30.06
CA GLY A 53 -8.38 8.95 30.86
C GLY A 53 -9.31 7.88 30.31
N ASP A 54 -9.92 8.08 29.13
CA ASP A 54 -10.83 7.15 28.51
C ASP A 54 -10.27 6.61 27.18
N HIS A 55 -10.78 5.46 26.75
CA HIS A 55 -10.41 4.84 25.48
C HIS A 55 -11.55 4.82 24.46
N SER A 56 -12.75 5.24 24.83
CA SER A 56 -13.93 5.26 23.97
C SER A 56 -13.89 6.42 22.96
N ILE A 57 -14.15 6.15 21.69
CA ILE A 57 -14.25 7.17 20.65
C ILE A 57 -15.60 7.89 20.77
N LEU A 58 -15.55 9.22 20.83
CA LEU A 58 -16.74 10.06 21.06
C LEU A 58 -17.50 10.45 19.79
N ASN A 59 -16.86 10.36 18.62
CA ASN A 59 -17.38 10.87 17.35
C ASN A 59 -17.21 9.84 16.23
N MET A 60 -17.84 8.68 16.40
CA MET A 60 -17.78 7.56 15.46
C MET A 60 -18.33 7.89 14.05
N GLU A 61 -19.15 8.91 13.92
CA GLU A 61 -19.68 9.40 12.64
C GLU A 61 -18.56 9.81 11.66
N GLU A 62 -17.40 10.20 12.19
CA GLU A 62 -16.22 10.55 11.40
C GLU A 62 -15.65 9.35 10.62
N LEU A 63 -15.93 8.12 11.03
CA LEU A 63 -15.49 6.90 10.32
C LEU A 63 -15.97 6.87 8.87
N LYS A 64 -17.13 7.46 8.60
CA LYS A 64 -17.69 7.55 7.23
C LYS A 64 -16.76 8.28 6.26
N LYS A 65 -15.91 9.19 6.76
CA LYS A 65 -14.95 9.93 5.91
C LYS A 65 -13.77 9.06 5.47
N LEU A 66 -13.56 7.94 6.13
CA LEU A 66 -12.49 6.99 5.82
C LEU A 66 -12.97 5.81 4.98
N THR A 67 -14.27 5.74 4.70
CA THR A 67 -14.80 4.72 3.77
C THR A 67 -14.17 4.94 2.40
N GLN A 68 -13.58 3.87 1.85
CA GLN A 68 -12.90 3.90 0.55
C GLN A 68 -11.69 4.86 0.49
N GLN A 69 -11.04 5.15 1.62
CA GLN A 69 -9.85 6.00 1.67
C GLN A 69 -8.64 5.18 2.11
N THR A 70 -7.50 5.42 1.50
CA THR A 70 -6.24 4.77 1.89
C THR A 70 -5.63 5.44 3.12
N VAL A 71 -5.58 4.70 4.23
CA VAL A 71 -4.94 5.17 5.48
C VAL A 71 -3.43 5.12 5.33
N VAL A 72 -2.77 6.26 5.57
CA VAL A 72 -1.30 6.40 5.42
C VAL A 72 -0.58 6.70 6.72
N GLY A 73 -1.30 7.16 7.76
CA GLY A 73 -0.69 7.44 9.05
C GLY A 73 -1.68 7.56 10.19
N VAL A 74 -1.20 7.32 11.41
CA VAL A 74 -1.96 7.40 12.65
C VAL A 74 -1.12 8.07 13.74
N ASP A 75 -1.62 9.18 14.28
CA ASP A 75 -1.07 9.77 15.50
C ASP A 75 -2.00 9.41 16.67
N LEU A 76 -1.49 8.69 17.67
CA LEU A 76 -2.15 8.55 18.96
C LEU A 76 -1.68 9.67 19.88
N VAL A 77 -2.59 10.57 20.22
CA VAL A 77 -2.29 11.79 20.98
C VAL A 77 -2.88 11.70 22.38
N TYR A 78 -2.03 11.98 23.38
CA TYR A 78 -2.41 12.02 24.78
C TYR A 78 -1.62 13.08 25.54
N SER A 79 -2.05 13.46 26.74
CA SER A 79 -1.37 14.45 27.59
C SER A 79 -0.54 13.78 28.67
N ASP A 80 0.57 14.44 29.05
CA ASP A 80 1.45 14.04 30.14
C ASP A 80 0.93 14.58 31.49
N TYR A 81 -0.32 14.28 31.80
CA TYR A 81 -0.92 14.69 33.08
C TYR A 81 -1.86 13.58 33.59
N PRO A 82 -1.74 13.14 34.87
CA PRO A 82 -0.71 13.52 35.84
C PRO A 82 0.70 13.17 35.34
N HIS A 83 1.71 14.02 35.65
CA HIS A 83 3.06 13.93 35.06
C HIS A 83 3.80 12.61 35.33
N ASP A 84 3.50 11.94 36.43
CA ASP A 84 4.15 10.68 36.80
C ASP A 84 3.29 9.44 36.50
N ALA A 85 2.20 9.60 35.74
CA ALA A 85 1.33 8.50 35.40
C ALA A 85 1.88 7.66 34.24
N ASP A 86 1.72 6.32 34.35
CA ASP A 86 1.96 5.41 33.25
C ASP A 86 0.70 5.32 32.35
N PHE A 87 0.83 5.79 31.13
CA PHE A 87 -0.24 5.78 30.13
C PHE A 87 -0.20 4.54 29.21
N THR A 88 0.67 3.58 29.47
CA THR A 88 0.87 2.42 28.57
C THR A 88 -0.40 1.62 28.41
N GLU A 89 -1.09 1.30 29.52
CA GLU A 89 -2.32 0.51 29.48
C GLU A 89 -3.48 1.29 28.83
N LEU A 90 -3.63 2.57 29.16
CA LEU A 90 -4.63 3.42 28.52
C LEU A 90 -4.44 3.51 27.01
N ASN A 91 -3.21 3.72 26.57
CA ASN A 91 -2.87 3.79 25.13
C ASN A 91 -3.09 2.42 24.44
N ARG A 92 -2.81 1.31 25.15
CA ARG A 92 -3.10 -0.04 24.64
C ARG A 92 -4.61 -0.24 24.42
N LEU A 93 -5.45 0.17 25.36
CA LEU A 93 -6.91 0.08 25.24
C LEU A 93 -7.42 0.96 24.08
N ARG A 94 -6.89 2.17 23.93
CA ARG A 94 -7.21 3.05 22.79
C ARG A 94 -6.89 2.41 21.45
N ILE A 95 -5.70 1.81 21.32
CA ILE A 95 -5.29 1.12 20.10
C ILE A 95 -6.21 -0.08 19.80
N LEU A 96 -6.58 -0.84 20.81
CA LEU A 96 -7.53 -1.95 20.65
C LEU A 96 -8.93 -1.47 20.24
N GLU A 97 -9.38 -0.34 20.76
CA GLU A 97 -10.63 0.29 20.34
C GLU A 97 -10.57 0.68 18.85
N LEU A 98 -9.50 1.37 18.43
CA LEU A 98 -9.35 1.74 17.03
C LEU A 98 -9.30 0.51 16.10
N LEU A 99 -8.65 -0.58 16.52
CA LEU A 99 -8.54 -1.81 15.73
C LEU A 99 -9.92 -2.41 15.37
N GLN A 100 -10.92 -2.25 16.24
CA GLN A 100 -12.28 -2.76 16.00
C GLN A 100 -12.98 -2.03 14.86
N PHE A 101 -12.69 -0.76 14.66
CA PHE A 101 -13.38 0.11 13.70
C PHE A 101 -12.57 0.42 12.45
N LEU A 102 -11.24 0.34 12.54
CA LEU A 102 -10.32 0.71 11.45
C LEU A 102 -9.17 -0.30 11.34
N PRO A 103 -9.44 -1.59 11.05
CA PRO A 103 -8.41 -2.62 10.98
C PRO A 103 -7.35 -2.35 9.91
N GLN A 104 -7.70 -1.67 8.80
CA GLN A 104 -6.77 -1.30 7.74
C GLN A 104 -5.61 -0.42 8.24
N ALA A 105 -5.78 0.35 9.30
CA ALA A 105 -4.70 1.12 9.91
C ALA A 105 -3.57 0.25 10.50
N PHE A 106 -3.77 -1.06 10.62
CA PHE A 106 -2.83 -2.02 11.21
C PHE A 106 -2.28 -3.04 10.22
N ASN A 107 -2.87 -3.14 9.05
CA ASN A 107 -2.55 -4.17 8.06
C ASN A 107 -1.41 -3.77 7.13
N SER A 108 -1.23 -2.48 6.88
CA SER A 108 -0.21 -2.02 5.93
C SER A 108 1.15 -1.79 6.60
N GLN A 109 2.21 -2.26 5.94
CA GLN A 109 3.60 -2.00 6.33
C GLN A 109 3.99 -0.52 6.20
N VAL A 110 3.19 0.26 5.47
CA VAL A 110 3.48 1.66 5.17
C VAL A 110 2.69 2.64 6.03
N VAL A 111 1.69 2.21 6.79
CA VAL A 111 0.98 3.10 7.73
C VAL A 111 1.94 3.57 8.82
N LYS A 112 2.15 4.87 8.88
CA LYS A 112 3.06 5.48 9.85
C LYS A 112 2.35 5.73 11.17
N TRP A 113 2.69 4.95 12.19
CA TRP A 113 2.21 5.16 13.54
C TRP A 113 3.14 6.08 14.34
N GLN A 114 2.54 7.00 15.10
CA GLN A 114 3.27 7.87 16.01
C GLN A 114 2.49 8.04 17.32
N LEU A 115 3.19 7.86 18.46
CA LEU A 115 2.67 8.24 19.77
C LEU A 115 3.11 9.67 20.06
N VAL A 116 2.15 10.53 20.40
CA VAL A 116 2.41 11.94 20.66
C VAL A 116 1.97 12.31 22.07
N LYS A 117 2.94 12.66 22.90
CA LYS A 117 2.73 13.09 24.28
C LYS A 117 2.75 14.62 24.35
N GLN A 118 1.64 15.22 24.80
CA GLN A 118 1.54 16.66 25.02
C GLN A 118 2.00 17.03 26.45
N THR A 119 3.01 17.88 26.54
CA THR A 119 3.65 18.26 27.81
C THR A 119 3.19 19.61 28.37
N GLY A 120 2.38 20.36 27.60
CA GLY A 120 1.93 21.69 28.00
C GLY A 120 0.76 21.74 28.99
N VAL A 121 0.23 20.60 29.46
CA VAL A 121 -0.88 20.53 30.42
C VAL A 121 -0.35 20.84 31.84
N LYS A 122 -0.80 21.94 32.40
CA LYS A 122 -0.32 22.41 33.73
C LYS A 122 -1.19 21.90 34.89
N ASN A 123 -2.46 21.61 34.66
CA ASN A 123 -3.39 21.14 35.68
C ASN A 123 -4.61 20.45 35.04
N ALA A 124 -5.42 19.78 35.84
CA ALA A 124 -6.59 19.03 35.37
C ALA A 124 -7.59 19.90 34.58
N ASN A 125 -7.82 21.15 35.00
CA ASN A 125 -8.78 22.03 34.31
C ASN A 125 -8.31 22.43 32.89
N ALA A 126 -7.00 22.53 32.71
CA ALA A 126 -6.42 22.87 31.42
C ALA A 126 -6.50 21.69 30.39
N MET A 127 -6.73 20.48 30.87
CA MET A 127 -6.68 19.26 30.04
C MET A 127 -7.73 19.27 28.93
N SER A 128 -8.91 19.85 29.15
CA SER A 128 -9.96 19.99 28.14
C SER A 128 -9.56 20.85 26.94
N ASN A 129 -8.49 21.63 27.03
CA ASN A 129 -7.97 22.46 25.95
C ASN A 129 -6.98 21.70 25.04
N PHE A 130 -6.70 20.44 25.36
CA PHE A 130 -5.77 19.58 24.63
C PHE A 130 -6.54 18.47 23.92
N PHE A 131 -6.05 18.08 22.76
CA PHE A 131 -6.65 17.00 22.01
C PHE A 131 -6.21 15.64 22.58
N HIS A 132 -7.17 14.70 22.71
CA HIS A 132 -6.92 13.31 23.06
C HIS A 132 -7.63 12.41 22.06
N GLY A 133 -6.96 11.35 21.62
CA GLY A 133 -7.50 10.40 20.67
C GLY A 133 -6.58 10.16 19.47
N PHE A 134 -7.16 9.86 18.33
CA PHE A 134 -6.42 9.58 17.10
C PHE A 134 -6.58 10.69 16.07
N VAL A 135 -5.50 10.93 15.33
CA VAL A 135 -5.55 11.62 14.04
C VAL A 135 -5.15 10.64 12.98
N ILE A 136 -6.09 10.34 12.09
CA ILE A 136 -5.90 9.40 10.99
C ILE A 136 -5.65 10.19 9.72
N TYR A 137 -4.46 10.01 9.15
CA TYR A 137 -4.10 10.61 7.88
C TYR A 137 -4.47 9.66 6.75
N TYR A 138 -5.04 10.19 5.69
CA TYR A 138 -5.47 9.39 4.55
C TYR A 138 -5.24 10.11 3.22
N ARG A 139 -5.11 9.34 2.18
CA ARG A 139 -5.13 9.79 0.80
C ARG A 139 -6.58 9.81 0.31
N PRO A 140 -7.12 10.98 -0.12
CA PRO A 140 -8.41 10.99 -0.78
C PRO A 140 -8.36 10.16 -2.07
N MET A 141 -9.33 9.29 -2.24
CA MET A 141 -9.52 8.53 -3.46
C MET A 141 -10.45 9.31 -4.38
N PRO A 142 -10.02 9.61 -5.61
CA PRO A 142 -10.89 10.25 -6.59
C PRO A 142 -12.04 9.32 -7.00
N SER A 143 -13.15 9.88 -7.42
CA SER A 143 -14.20 9.10 -8.07
C SER A 143 -13.72 8.62 -9.45
N TYR A 144 -14.30 7.54 -9.96
CA TYR A 144 -13.99 7.00 -11.30
C TYR A 144 -14.07 8.08 -12.41
N ALA A 145 -15.04 8.99 -12.33
CA ALA A 145 -15.18 10.06 -13.29
C ALA A 145 -14.02 11.09 -13.21
N GLU A 146 -13.58 11.41 -11.99
CA GLU A 146 -12.42 12.28 -11.75
C GLU A 146 -11.12 11.62 -12.21
N GLU A 147 -10.92 10.34 -11.92
CA GLU A 147 -9.78 9.57 -12.40
C GLU A 147 -9.68 9.57 -13.92
N ASN A 148 -10.77 9.23 -14.60
CA ASN A 148 -10.81 9.24 -16.07
C ASN A 148 -10.46 10.60 -16.64
N MET A 149 -10.97 11.68 -16.06
CA MET A 149 -10.68 13.04 -16.49
C MET A 149 -9.19 13.36 -16.29
N GLN A 150 -8.63 13.06 -15.11
CA GLN A 150 -7.21 13.29 -14.80
C GLN A 150 -6.29 12.50 -15.74
N ILE A 151 -6.59 11.22 -15.98
CA ILE A 151 -5.81 10.38 -16.90
C ILE A 151 -5.87 10.94 -18.33
N MET A 152 -7.05 11.30 -18.82
CA MET A 152 -7.19 11.86 -20.17
C MET A 152 -6.50 13.21 -20.32
N ASP A 153 -6.53 14.04 -19.29
CA ASP A 153 -5.83 15.34 -19.32
C ASP A 153 -4.31 15.15 -19.46
N VAL A 154 -3.75 14.13 -18.81
CA VAL A 154 -2.32 13.78 -18.96
C VAL A 154 -2.04 13.20 -20.35
N ILE A 155 -2.84 12.25 -20.82
CA ILE A 155 -2.67 11.59 -22.15
C ILE A 155 -2.77 12.61 -23.31
N ASP A 156 -3.63 13.60 -23.17
CA ASP A 156 -3.85 14.64 -24.19
C ASP A 156 -2.94 15.86 -24.02
N GLY A 157 -2.07 15.84 -22.99
CA GLY A 157 -1.11 16.93 -22.74
C GLY A 157 -1.71 18.19 -22.12
N ARG A 158 -2.95 18.13 -21.62
CA ARG A 158 -3.60 19.25 -20.91
C ARG A 158 -3.08 19.39 -19.47
N ALA A 159 -2.65 18.28 -18.86
CA ALA A 159 -2.00 18.28 -17.56
C ALA A 159 -0.66 17.54 -17.60
N LYS A 160 0.20 17.82 -16.62
CA LYS A 160 1.42 17.03 -16.39
C LYS A 160 1.11 15.93 -15.38
N PRO A 161 1.77 14.76 -15.49
CA PRO A 161 1.70 13.76 -14.43
C PRO A 161 2.11 14.34 -13.07
N GLU A 162 1.46 13.94 -11.99
CA GLU A 162 1.77 14.40 -10.62
C GLU A 162 3.16 13.95 -10.16
N ASP A 163 3.61 12.81 -10.63
CA ASP A 163 4.97 12.32 -10.42
C ASP A 163 5.57 11.81 -11.75
N SER A 164 6.73 11.16 -11.69
CA SER A 164 7.42 10.69 -12.88
C SER A 164 8.00 9.28 -12.74
N THR A 165 7.48 8.50 -11.80
CA THR A 165 8.01 7.16 -11.46
C THR A 165 8.12 6.28 -12.70
N LEU A 166 7.02 6.02 -13.40
CA LEU A 166 7.03 5.11 -14.55
C LEU A 166 7.87 5.66 -15.71
N LEU A 167 7.77 6.95 -15.98
CA LEU A 167 8.54 7.58 -17.06
C LEU A 167 10.05 7.46 -16.80
N LYS A 168 10.50 7.67 -15.56
CA LYS A 168 11.92 7.53 -15.19
C LYS A 168 12.38 6.07 -15.22
N VAL A 169 11.58 5.15 -14.69
CA VAL A 169 11.91 3.72 -14.69
C VAL A 169 12.04 3.20 -16.13
N PHE A 170 11.07 3.46 -16.99
CA PHE A 170 11.14 3.01 -18.39
C PHE A 170 12.27 3.67 -19.17
N THR A 171 12.61 4.93 -18.87
CA THR A 171 13.75 5.61 -19.50
C THR A 171 15.07 4.94 -19.08
N ARG A 172 15.27 4.66 -17.78
CA ARG A 172 16.44 3.94 -17.28
C ARG A 172 16.56 2.53 -17.85
N ASN A 173 15.43 1.87 -18.02
CA ASN A 173 15.32 0.49 -18.48
C ASN A 173 14.87 0.37 -19.94
N SER A 174 15.36 1.27 -20.81
CA SER A 174 14.99 1.32 -22.23
C SER A 174 15.36 0.06 -23.03
N SER A 175 16.20 -0.81 -22.46
CA SER A 175 16.54 -2.12 -23.00
C SER A 175 15.45 -3.19 -22.83
N TRP A 176 14.46 -2.95 -21.97
CA TRP A 176 13.35 -3.89 -21.79
C TRP A 176 12.53 -4.03 -23.06
N LYS A 177 12.33 -5.25 -23.48
CA LYS A 177 11.62 -5.63 -24.72
C LYS A 177 10.56 -6.67 -24.41
N GLU A 178 9.50 -6.69 -25.21
CA GLU A 178 8.44 -7.71 -25.14
C GLU A 178 7.93 -7.95 -23.70
N MET A 179 7.75 -6.85 -22.96
CA MET A 179 7.27 -6.92 -21.58
C MET A 179 5.85 -7.48 -21.51
N LEU A 180 5.62 -8.38 -20.57
CA LEU A 180 4.32 -8.74 -20.04
C LEU A 180 4.03 -7.79 -18.86
N VAL A 181 3.30 -6.72 -19.14
CA VAL A 181 2.98 -5.72 -18.14
C VAL A 181 1.74 -6.15 -17.37
N VAL A 182 1.87 -6.23 -16.04
CA VAL A 182 0.76 -6.46 -15.10
C VAL A 182 0.63 -5.21 -14.27
N CYS A 183 -0.47 -4.50 -14.41
CA CYS A 183 -0.66 -3.18 -13.84
C CYS A 183 -1.90 -3.14 -12.97
N ASP A 184 -1.70 -2.76 -11.73
CA ASP A 184 -2.74 -2.33 -10.82
C ASP A 184 -3.38 -1.04 -11.36
N VAL A 185 -4.72 -1.01 -11.40
CA VAL A 185 -5.51 0.16 -11.79
C VAL A 185 -6.58 0.50 -10.75
N THR A 186 -6.34 0.15 -9.49
CA THR A 186 -7.11 0.64 -8.35
C THR A 186 -7.03 2.16 -8.26
N GLY A 187 -7.96 2.77 -7.53
CA GLY A 187 -8.06 4.23 -7.51
C GLY A 187 -6.80 4.97 -7.02
N SER A 188 -5.98 4.34 -6.16
CA SER A 188 -4.69 4.87 -5.71
C SER A 188 -3.68 5.03 -6.86
N MET A 189 -3.85 4.23 -7.93
CA MET A 189 -2.95 4.17 -9.07
C MET A 189 -3.23 5.19 -10.18
N SER A 190 -4.28 5.99 -10.10
CA SER A 190 -4.66 6.91 -11.20
C SER A 190 -3.53 7.82 -11.71
N PRO A 191 -2.65 8.41 -10.87
CA PRO A 191 -1.51 9.21 -11.35
C PRO A 191 -0.48 8.39 -12.13
N TYR A 192 -0.33 7.11 -11.80
CA TYR A 192 0.65 6.19 -12.41
C TYR A 192 0.06 5.52 -13.65
N THR A 193 -1.21 5.14 -13.62
CA THR A 193 -1.94 4.65 -14.79
C THR A 193 -1.86 5.68 -15.94
N SER A 194 -2.01 6.96 -15.64
CA SER A 194 -1.86 8.02 -16.63
C SER A 194 -0.46 8.03 -17.27
N GLN A 195 0.61 7.83 -16.49
CA GLN A 195 1.98 7.76 -17.00
C GLN A 195 2.21 6.53 -17.87
N LEU A 196 1.69 5.34 -17.44
CA LEU A 196 1.77 4.13 -18.24
C LEU A 196 1.11 4.31 -19.60
N LEU A 197 -0.11 4.82 -19.62
CA LEU A 197 -0.88 5.01 -20.86
C LEU A 197 -0.24 6.06 -21.75
N LEU A 198 0.29 7.16 -21.19
CA LEU A 198 1.07 8.16 -21.92
C LEU A 198 2.33 7.53 -22.54
N TRP A 199 3.07 6.73 -21.76
CA TRP A 199 4.28 6.07 -22.23
C TRP A 199 3.96 5.06 -23.34
N ILE A 200 2.90 4.27 -23.22
CA ILE A 200 2.42 3.35 -24.25
C ILE A 200 2.07 4.10 -25.53
N LYS A 201 1.34 5.22 -25.42
CA LYS A 201 0.97 6.07 -26.57
C LYS A 201 2.20 6.62 -27.28
N ALA A 202 3.20 7.08 -26.52
CA ALA A 202 4.43 7.63 -27.10
C ALA A 202 5.34 6.56 -27.74
N ASN A 203 5.32 5.34 -27.23
CA ASN A 203 6.26 4.27 -27.59
C ASN A 203 5.63 3.11 -28.40
N GLN A 204 4.41 3.26 -28.89
CA GLN A 204 3.67 2.20 -29.59
C GLN A 204 4.44 1.60 -30.81
N LYS A 205 5.33 2.38 -31.45
CA LYS A 205 6.15 1.91 -32.57
C LYS A 205 7.33 1.02 -32.17
N LEU A 206 7.76 1.08 -30.92
CA LEU A 206 8.99 0.42 -30.44
C LEU A 206 8.79 -1.06 -30.07
N LYS A 207 7.56 -1.56 -30.06
CA LYS A 207 7.20 -2.93 -29.64
C LYS A 207 7.83 -3.32 -28.27
N THR A 208 7.91 -2.37 -27.36
CA THR A 208 8.51 -2.58 -26.03
C THR A 208 7.58 -3.37 -25.12
N PHE A 209 6.29 -3.29 -25.33
CA PHE A 209 5.27 -4.13 -24.69
C PHE A 209 4.50 -4.89 -25.77
N LYS A 210 3.97 -6.05 -25.41
CA LYS A 210 3.15 -6.86 -26.28
C LYS A 210 1.82 -7.21 -25.65
N GLN A 211 1.86 -7.60 -24.38
CA GLN A 211 0.70 -7.93 -23.58
C GLN A 211 0.62 -7.00 -22.37
N VAL A 212 -0.59 -6.52 -22.09
CA VAL A 212 -0.90 -5.77 -20.88
C VAL A 212 -2.06 -6.45 -20.17
N VAL A 213 -1.89 -6.62 -18.88
CA VAL A 213 -2.89 -7.16 -17.96
C VAL A 213 -3.16 -6.06 -16.94
N PHE A 214 -4.40 -5.60 -16.88
CA PHE A 214 -4.89 -4.69 -15.85
C PHE A 214 -5.67 -5.48 -14.82
N PHE A 215 -5.50 -5.19 -13.57
CA PHE A 215 -6.31 -5.77 -12.50
C PHE A 215 -6.85 -4.68 -11.59
N ASN A 216 -8.06 -4.92 -11.11
CA ASN A 216 -8.77 -4.08 -10.17
C ASN A 216 -9.81 -5.01 -9.51
N ASP A 217 -9.52 -5.48 -8.32
CA ASP A 217 -10.26 -6.57 -7.72
C ASP A 217 -11.47 -6.11 -6.92
N ASP A 218 -12.54 -6.92 -6.98
CA ASP A 218 -13.85 -6.61 -6.42
C ASP A 218 -14.06 -7.14 -5.01
N GLU A 219 -13.37 -8.22 -4.61
CA GLU A 219 -13.68 -8.93 -3.37
C GLU A 219 -12.46 -9.62 -2.75
N GLU A 220 -12.48 -9.79 -1.43
CA GLU A 220 -11.55 -10.68 -0.73
C GLU A 220 -11.81 -12.13 -1.15
N LYS A 221 -10.95 -12.65 -2.03
CA LYS A 221 -11.06 -14.02 -2.52
C LYS A 221 -10.59 -15.01 -1.46
N SER A 222 -11.31 -16.11 -1.31
CA SER A 222 -10.86 -17.22 -0.50
C SER A 222 -9.57 -17.82 -1.08
N ASN A 223 -8.74 -18.44 -0.22
CA ASN A 223 -7.51 -19.15 -0.67
C ASN A 223 -7.77 -20.19 -1.77
N ASP A 224 -8.98 -20.77 -1.83
CA ASP A 224 -9.33 -21.74 -2.88
C ASP A 224 -9.69 -21.07 -4.20
N GLN A 225 -10.34 -19.90 -4.18
CA GLN A 225 -10.61 -19.09 -5.37
C GLN A 225 -9.31 -18.57 -5.97
N THR A 226 -8.39 -18.04 -5.16
CA THR A 226 -7.07 -17.58 -5.60
C THR A 226 -6.25 -18.72 -6.23
N LYS A 227 -6.27 -19.93 -5.66
CA LYS A 227 -5.58 -21.09 -6.25
C LYS A 227 -6.18 -21.55 -7.58
N ASN A 228 -7.47 -21.36 -7.78
CA ASN A 228 -8.17 -21.70 -9.03
C ASN A 228 -8.05 -20.60 -10.10
N LEU A 229 -7.36 -19.48 -9.81
CA LEU A 229 -7.20 -18.32 -10.68
C LEU A 229 -8.55 -17.84 -11.22
N ASP A 230 -9.42 -17.43 -10.31
CA ASP A 230 -10.65 -16.73 -10.69
C ASP A 230 -10.28 -15.46 -11.45
N THR A 231 -10.83 -15.27 -12.64
CA THR A 231 -10.47 -14.18 -13.54
C THR A 231 -11.35 -12.93 -13.38
N SER A 232 -12.22 -12.91 -12.39
CA SER A 232 -12.93 -11.68 -12.02
C SER A 232 -11.92 -10.61 -11.65
N GLY A 233 -12.12 -9.38 -12.08
CA GLY A 233 -11.19 -8.28 -11.80
C GLY A 233 -9.92 -8.25 -12.67
N ILE A 234 -9.75 -9.14 -13.67
CA ILE A 234 -8.55 -9.16 -14.53
C ILE A 234 -8.92 -8.94 -16.00
N TRP A 235 -8.35 -7.92 -16.63
CA TRP A 235 -8.54 -7.57 -18.03
C TRP A 235 -7.23 -7.66 -18.80
N THR A 236 -7.24 -8.36 -19.91
CA THR A 236 -6.04 -8.60 -20.71
C THR A 236 -6.18 -8.05 -22.11
N ILE A 237 -5.09 -7.56 -22.66
CA ILE A 237 -5.01 -7.15 -24.05
C ILE A 237 -3.64 -7.47 -24.65
N GLU A 238 -3.64 -8.03 -25.86
CA GLU A 238 -2.46 -8.24 -26.68
C GLU A 238 -2.57 -7.36 -27.92
N THR A 239 -1.84 -6.25 -27.91
CA THR A 239 -1.87 -5.27 -29.00
C THR A 239 -0.76 -4.25 -28.85
N THR A 240 -0.36 -3.64 -29.96
CA THR A 240 0.49 -2.43 -29.97
C THR A 240 -0.33 -1.15 -30.19
N ASN A 241 -1.66 -1.23 -30.32
CA ASN A 241 -2.54 -0.10 -30.49
C ASN A 241 -2.88 0.54 -29.15
N SER A 242 -2.36 1.74 -28.91
CA SER A 242 -2.54 2.48 -27.66
C SER A 242 -4.00 2.77 -27.31
N ASP A 243 -4.86 3.06 -28.31
CA ASP A 243 -6.26 3.38 -28.04
C ASP A 243 -7.04 2.17 -27.50
N LYS A 244 -6.70 0.97 -27.99
CA LYS A 244 -7.27 -0.26 -27.46
C LYS A 244 -6.79 -0.52 -26.03
N VAL A 245 -5.52 -0.26 -25.73
CA VAL A 245 -4.97 -0.40 -24.37
C VAL A 245 -5.67 0.56 -23.42
N ILE A 246 -5.80 1.84 -23.79
CA ILE A 246 -6.48 2.86 -23.00
C ILE A 246 -7.94 2.45 -22.70
N LYS A 247 -8.69 1.99 -23.72
CA LYS A 247 -10.06 1.51 -23.52
C LYS A 247 -10.14 0.34 -22.55
N THR A 248 -9.16 -0.58 -22.61
CA THR A 248 -9.13 -1.73 -21.71
C THR A 248 -8.81 -1.30 -20.27
N ALA A 249 -7.88 -0.35 -20.07
CA ALA A 249 -7.58 0.23 -18.77
C ALA A 249 -8.82 0.87 -18.13
N PHE A 250 -9.53 1.73 -18.86
CA PHE A 250 -10.77 2.35 -18.36
C PHE A 250 -11.87 1.34 -18.06
N LYS A 251 -11.96 0.25 -18.84
CA LYS A 251 -12.89 -0.83 -18.52
C LYS A 251 -12.49 -1.53 -17.21
N ALA A 252 -11.22 -1.76 -16.98
CA ALA A 252 -10.73 -2.34 -15.73
C ALA A 252 -11.03 -1.43 -14.54
N MET A 253 -10.72 -0.14 -14.65
CA MET A 253 -10.96 0.87 -13.59
C MET A 253 -12.43 1.05 -13.22
N SER A 254 -13.37 0.78 -14.15
CA SER A 254 -14.80 0.94 -13.89
C SER A 254 -15.42 -0.16 -13.03
N ASN A 255 -14.65 -1.20 -12.71
CA ASN A 255 -15.13 -2.38 -11.99
C ASN A 255 -14.07 -2.72 -10.95
N GLY A 256 -14.30 -2.43 -9.69
CA GLY A 256 -13.41 -2.88 -8.64
C GLY A 256 -13.47 -2.09 -7.35
N GLU A 257 -12.98 -2.72 -6.30
CA GLU A 257 -12.80 -2.19 -4.96
C GLU A 257 -11.29 -2.16 -4.60
N HIS A 258 -10.93 -2.16 -3.32
CA HIS A 258 -9.60 -1.76 -2.82
C HIS A 258 -8.65 -2.93 -2.51
N MET A 259 -8.84 -4.12 -3.09
CA MET A 259 -7.98 -5.28 -2.79
C MET A 259 -6.86 -5.42 -3.81
N GLU A 260 -5.64 -5.74 -3.32
CA GLU A 260 -4.43 -5.86 -4.13
C GLU A 260 -4.11 -7.35 -4.39
N ASN A 261 -4.66 -7.93 -5.46
CA ASN A 261 -4.38 -9.32 -5.87
C ASN A 261 -3.29 -9.38 -6.95
N ASP A 262 -2.14 -8.78 -6.65
CA ASP A 262 -0.98 -8.65 -7.55
C ASP A 262 -0.50 -9.99 -8.10
N LEU A 263 -0.33 -10.99 -7.22
CA LEU A 263 0.27 -12.25 -7.60
C LEU A 263 -0.69 -13.14 -8.38
N GLU A 264 -1.99 -13.06 -8.11
CA GLU A 264 -3.01 -13.73 -8.90
C GLU A 264 -3.03 -13.19 -10.33
N ALA A 265 -2.97 -11.86 -10.48
CA ALA A 265 -2.87 -11.21 -11.78
C ALA A 265 -1.60 -11.65 -12.54
N ILE A 266 -0.44 -11.75 -11.85
CA ILE A 266 0.79 -12.27 -12.43
C ILE A 266 0.61 -13.74 -12.83
N CYS A 267 0.10 -14.60 -11.94
CA CYS A 267 -0.12 -16.03 -12.22
C CYS A 267 -1.04 -16.23 -13.42
N TYR A 268 -2.11 -15.44 -13.52
CA TYR A 268 -2.99 -15.46 -14.67
C TYR A 268 -2.28 -15.01 -15.95
N ALA A 269 -1.51 -13.90 -15.88
CA ALA A 269 -0.77 -13.36 -17.01
C ALA A 269 0.21 -14.38 -17.60
N ILE A 270 1.01 -15.06 -16.78
CA ILE A 270 1.99 -16.05 -17.23
C ILE A 270 1.32 -17.34 -17.74
N LYS A 271 0.17 -17.71 -17.20
CA LYS A 271 -0.62 -18.85 -17.73
C LYS A 271 -1.18 -18.55 -19.11
N LYS A 272 -1.60 -17.31 -19.33
CA LYS A 272 -2.17 -16.86 -20.61
C LYS A 272 -1.12 -16.57 -21.67
N TYR A 273 0.05 -16.04 -21.25
CA TYR A 273 1.14 -15.61 -22.12
C TYR A 273 2.49 -16.24 -21.70
N PRO A 274 2.59 -17.58 -21.75
CA PRO A 274 3.75 -18.32 -21.22
C PRO A 274 5.07 -18.00 -21.93
N GLU A 275 5.01 -17.50 -23.16
CA GLU A 275 6.18 -17.12 -23.95
C GLU A 275 6.92 -15.91 -23.40
N ASN A 276 6.24 -15.05 -22.60
CA ASN A 276 6.80 -13.81 -22.04
C ASN A 276 7.00 -13.88 -20.50
N LYS A 277 6.90 -15.05 -19.91
CA LYS A 277 7.02 -15.24 -18.45
C LYS A 277 8.34 -14.78 -17.83
N GLU A 278 9.40 -14.61 -18.62
CA GLU A 278 10.69 -14.10 -18.14
C GLU A 278 10.77 -12.57 -18.17
N ASN A 279 9.78 -11.91 -18.79
CA ASN A 279 9.71 -10.45 -18.94
C ASN A 279 8.52 -9.84 -18.21
N VAL A 280 8.12 -10.42 -17.08
CA VAL A 280 7.03 -9.90 -16.26
C VAL A 280 7.45 -8.60 -15.59
N VAL A 281 6.62 -7.57 -15.75
CA VAL A 281 6.74 -6.27 -15.08
C VAL A 281 5.45 -6.00 -14.34
N LEU A 282 5.50 -6.07 -13.00
CA LEU A 282 4.42 -5.64 -12.12
C LEU A 282 4.54 -4.13 -11.90
N ILE A 283 3.43 -3.41 -12.01
CA ILE A 283 3.30 -2.01 -11.63
C ILE A 283 2.25 -1.95 -10.54
N ALA A 284 2.66 -1.61 -9.34
CA ALA A 284 1.81 -1.58 -8.16
C ALA A 284 2.10 -0.34 -7.31
N ASP A 285 1.18 0.01 -6.44
CA ASP A 285 1.40 1.10 -5.52
C ASP A 285 2.08 0.65 -4.22
N ASN A 286 2.55 1.62 -3.48
CA ASN A 286 3.25 1.40 -2.23
C ASN A 286 2.31 1.37 -1.01
N TRP A 287 1.03 1.70 -1.18
CA TRP A 287 0.14 2.04 -0.07
C TRP A 287 -0.61 0.86 0.51
N GLU A 288 -0.87 -0.16 -0.31
CA GLU A 288 -1.57 -1.38 0.09
C GLU A 288 -0.64 -2.59 0.11
N ASN A 289 -1.03 -3.64 0.80
CA ASN A 289 -0.30 -4.90 0.82
C ASN A 289 -0.86 -5.85 -0.22
N PRO A 290 0.00 -6.57 -0.98
CA PRO A 290 -0.47 -7.72 -1.75
C PRO A 290 -1.22 -8.70 -0.84
N CYS A 291 -2.50 -8.96 -1.13
CA CYS A 291 -3.34 -9.83 -0.30
C CYS A 291 -3.03 -11.32 -0.51
N ASP A 292 -2.41 -11.65 -1.62
CA ASP A 292 -2.24 -13.00 -2.15
C ASP A 292 -0.79 -13.53 -2.12
N MET A 293 0.00 -13.06 -1.14
CA MET A 293 1.42 -13.44 -0.95
C MET A 293 1.68 -14.94 -0.85
N GLN A 294 0.67 -15.77 -0.58
CA GLN A 294 0.79 -17.23 -0.60
C GLN A 294 1.15 -17.78 -1.99
N LEU A 295 0.90 -17.02 -3.07
CA LEU A 295 1.27 -17.40 -4.44
C LEU A 295 2.76 -17.20 -4.76
N VAL A 296 3.53 -16.54 -3.90
CA VAL A 296 5.00 -16.34 -4.09
C VAL A 296 5.72 -17.68 -4.31
N GLU A 297 5.35 -18.72 -3.57
CA GLU A 297 5.98 -20.04 -3.70
C GLU A 297 5.70 -20.70 -5.07
N PHE A 298 4.57 -20.39 -5.70
CA PHE A 298 4.32 -20.84 -7.07
C PHE A 298 5.27 -20.14 -8.05
N LEU A 299 5.40 -18.82 -8.00
CA LEU A 299 6.29 -18.05 -8.87
C LEU A 299 7.74 -18.49 -8.72
N LYS A 300 8.19 -18.69 -7.48
CA LYS A 300 9.52 -19.18 -7.14
C LYS A 300 9.81 -20.57 -7.72
N LYS A 301 8.87 -21.52 -7.60
CA LYS A 301 9.00 -22.85 -8.18
C LYS A 301 9.10 -22.80 -9.70
N GLN A 302 8.38 -21.90 -10.34
CA GLN A 302 8.43 -21.70 -11.80
C GLN A 302 9.65 -20.90 -12.25
N LYS A 303 10.47 -20.39 -11.33
CA LYS A 303 11.64 -19.53 -11.60
C LYS A 303 11.30 -18.31 -12.45
N ILE A 304 10.20 -17.63 -12.12
CA ILE A 304 9.73 -16.47 -12.86
C ILE A 304 10.23 -15.20 -12.16
N PRO A 305 11.19 -14.48 -12.75
CA PRO A 305 11.67 -13.23 -12.18
C PRO A 305 10.62 -12.14 -12.38
N VAL A 306 10.19 -11.49 -11.30
CA VAL A 306 9.24 -10.39 -11.37
C VAL A 306 9.98 -9.07 -11.19
N LYS A 307 9.96 -8.22 -12.22
CA LYS A 307 10.41 -6.83 -12.13
C LYS A 307 9.27 -6.00 -11.56
N ILE A 308 9.48 -5.35 -10.44
CA ILE A 308 8.42 -4.65 -9.72
C ILE A 308 8.69 -3.15 -9.73
N ILE A 309 7.82 -2.38 -10.35
CA ILE A 309 7.83 -0.92 -10.29
C ILE A 309 6.89 -0.50 -9.17
N ILE A 310 7.45 0.05 -8.08
CA ILE A 310 6.68 0.54 -6.95
C ILE A 310 6.44 2.03 -7.08
N CYS A 311 5.17 2.39 -7.17
CA CYS A 311 4.70 3.76 -7.27
C CYS A 311 4.41 4.34 -5.87
N GLY A 312 4.58 5.65 -5.69
CA GLY A 312 4.24 6.33 -4.44
C GLY A 312 5.21 6.11 -3.27
N VAL A 313 6.45 5.70 -3.54
CA VAL A 313 7.48 5.58 -2.51
C VAL A 313 7.89 6.97 -2.01
N THR A 314 7.80 7.19 -0.70
CA THR A 314 8.17 8.44 -0.04
C THR A 314 9.19 8.21 1.08
N ASP A 315 8.78 8.27 2.35
CA ASP A 315 9.61 7.96 3.51
C ASP A 315 9.52 6.47 3.95
N ARG A 316 8.75 5.69 3.22
CA ARG A 316 8.58 4.24 3.40
C ARG A 316 8.44 3.53 2.09
N LEU A 317 8.87 2.27 2.08
CA LEU A 317 8.62 1.33 1.01
C LEU A 317 8.02 0.05 1.61
N ASN A 318 6.98 -0.45 0.99
CA ASN A 318 6.34 -1.70 1.39
C ASN A 318 7.31 -2.87 1.19
N VAL A 319 7.81 -3.40 2.31
CA VAL A 319 8.84 -4.44 2.31
C VAL A 319 8.38 -5.77 1.72
N LEU A 320 7.06 -6.01 1.62
CA LEU A 320 6.53 -7.22 0.98
C LEU A 320 6.93 -7.32 -0.49
N TYR A 321 7.04 -6.19 -1.19
CA TYR A 321 7.53 -6.17 -2.56
C TYR A 321 9.04 -6.45 -2.66
N LEU A 322 9.85 -6.04 -1.66
CA LEU A 322 11.26 -6.45 -1.58
C LEU A 322 11.38 -7.96 -1.38
N ASP A 323 10.56 -8.52 -0.50
CA ASP A 323 10.52 -9.97 -0.25
C ASP A 323 10.06 -10.74 -1.49
N LEU A 324 9.04 -10.25 -2.22
CA LEU A 324 8.57 -10.82 -3.47
C LEU A 324 9.67 -10.81 -4.55
N ALA A 325 10.30 -9.65 -4.78
CA ALA A 325 11.39 -9.55 -5.75
C ALA A 325 12.56 -10.48 -5.39
N ARG A 326 12.94 -10.53 -4.11
CA ARG A 326 13.99 -11.45 -3.63
C ARG A 326 13.61 -12.92 -3.86
N ALA A 327 12.40 -13.31 -3.52
CA ALA A 327 11.93 -14.70 -3.63
C ALA A 327 11.85 -15.19 -5.08
N THR A 328 11.49 -14.31 -6.00
CA THR A 328 11.36 -14.63 -7.44
C THR A 328 12.66 -14.46 -8.23
N GLY A 329 13.72 -13.91 -7.62
CA GLY A 329 14.94 -13.53 -8.33
C GLY A 329 14.75 -12.33 -9.27
N GLY A 330 13.74 -11.52 -9.01
CA GLY A 330 13.42 -10.31 -9.75
C GLY A 330 14.13 -9.05 -9.22
N SER A 331 13.51 -7.90 -9.41
CA SER A 331 14.09 -6.59 -9.09
C SER A 331 13.02 -5.59 -8.64
N ILE A 332 13.45 -4.56 -7.91
CA ILE A 332 12.62 -3.40 -7.53
C ILE A 332 13.08 -2.17 -8.29
N HIS A 333 12.12 -1.41 -8.76
CA HIS A 333 12.33 -0.18 -9.51
C HIS A 333 11.48 0.93 -8.89
N THR A 334 12.13 2.01 -8.49
CA THR A 334 11.47 3.20 -7.93
C THR A 334 11.76 4.43 -8.80
N MET A 335 11.18 5.55 -8.48
CA MET A 335 11.48 6.81 -9.17
C MET A 335 12.98 7.13 -9.13
N GLU A 336 13.68 6.77 -8.05
CA GLU A 336 15.07 7.17 -7.80
C GLU A 336 16.07 6.19 -8.36
N GLU A 337 15.87 4.89 -8.17
CA GLU A 337 16.85 3.87 -8.53
C GLU A 337 16.24 2.49 -8.76
N ASP A 338 17.06 1.60 -9.27
CA ASP A 338 16.75 0.20 -9.51
C ASP A 338 17.59 -0.68 -8.58
N LEU A 339 16.94 -1.63 -7.89
CA LEU A 339 17.59 -2.68 -7.12
C LEU A 339 17.46 -4.01 -7.86
N THR A 340 18.56 -4.48 -8.35
CA THR A 340 18.72 -5.81 -8.93
C THR A 340 19.42 -6.75 -7.94
N ASP A 341 19.49 -8.03 -8.26
CA ASP A 341 20.26 -9.01 -7.47
C ASP A 341 19.79 -9.19 -6.01
N LEU A 342 18.55 -8.85 -5.68
CA LEU A 342 18.01 -8.97 -4.32
C LEU A 342 18.12 -10.41 -3.79
N ALA A 343 18.01 -11.42 -4.65
CA ALA A 343 18.17 -12.83 -4.30
C ALA A 343 19.57 -13.17 -3.75
N LYS A 344 20.60 -12.36 -4.05
CA LYS A 344 21.98 -12.54 -3.59
C LYS A 344 22.25 -11.91 -2.22
N ILE A 345 21.29 -11.13 -1.69
CA ILE A 345 21.43 -10.48 -0.38
C ILE A 345 21.36 -11.54 0.71
N GLY A 346 22.41 -11.64 1.52
CA GLY A 346 22.52 -12.56 2.65
C GLY A 346 21.91 -12.00 3.93
N GLU A 347 21.59 -12.90 4.86
CA GLU A 347 21.08 -12.57 6.19
C GLU A 347 22.01 -11.58 6.92
N GLY A 348 21.42 -10.63 7.65
CA GLY A 348 22.12 -9.57 8.37
C GLY A 348 22.70 -8.45 7.49
N LYS A 349 22.52 -8.50 6.17
CA LYS A 349 22.95 -7.45 5.25
C LYS A 349 21.90 -6.36 5.11
N THR A 350 22.39 -5.14 4.88
CA THR A 350 21.54 -3.98 4.63
C THR A 350 21.65 -3.54 3.17
N ILE A 351 20.51 -3.07 2.64
CA ILE A 351 20.40 -2.40 1.34
C ILE A 351 19.86 -0.99 1.52
N LYS A 352 20.01 -0.16 0.51
CA LYS A 352 19.47 1.20 0.47
C LYS A 352 18.66 1.41 -0.81
N ILE A 353 17.62 2.22 -0.71
CA ILE A 353 16.85 2.77 -1.83
C ILE A 353 16.66 4.25 -1.53
N GLY A 354 17.34 5.13 -2.26
CA GLY A 354 17.39 6.54 -1.94
C GLY A 354 17.88 6.77 -0.51
N LYS A 355 17.05 7.35 0.32
CA LYS A 355 17.32 7.58 1.76
C LYS A 355 16.89 6.42 2.66
N LEU A 356 16.12 5.49 2.14
CA LEU A 356 15.57 4.38 2.90
C LEU A 356 16.62 3.28 3.07
N LYS A 357 16.64 2.66 4.25
CA LYS A 357 17.57 1.58 4.58
C LYS A 357 16.78 0.36 5.05
N PHE A 358 17.16 -0.80 4.58
CA PHE A 358 16.49 -2.06 4.88
C PHE A 358 17.49 -3.09 5.36
N LEU A 359 17.15 -3.84 6.40
CA LEU A 359 17.91 -4.95 6.93
C LEU A 359 17.19 -6.25 6.55
N LEU A 360 17.93 -7.22 6.02
CA LEU A 360 17.43 -8.59 5.86
C LEU A 360 17.63 -9.36 7.17
N THR A 361 16.55 -9.79 7.78
CA THR A 361 16.58 -10.58 9.02
C THR A 361 15.46 -11.62 9.01
N SER A 362 15.77 -12.85 9.47
CA SER A 362 14.83 -13.98 9.42
C SER A 362 14.21 -14.20 8.04
N GLY A 363 15.00 -13.95 6.98
CA GLY A 363 14.59 -14.13 5.59
C GLY A 363 13.66 -13.03 5.04
N LYS A 364 13.38 -11.97 5.79
CA LYS A 364 12.50 -10.85 5.42
C LYS A 364 13.21 -9.51 5.55
N PHE A 365 12.83 -8.55 4.72
CA PHE A 365 13.31 -7.18 4.85
C PHE A 365 12.50 -6.42 5.90
N ILE A 366 13.20 -5.63 6.71
CA ILE A 366 12.60 -4.63 7.60
C ILE A 366 13.25 -3.27 7.32
N GLN A 367 12.47 -2.20 7.35
CA GLN A 367 13.00 -0.83 7.23
C GLN A 367 13.63 -0.39 8.56
N VAL A 368 14.88 0.15 8.52
CA VAL A 368 15.68 0.52 9.70
C VAL A 368 16.17 1.96 9.63
#